data_da472a2bb10b720ea13ce7af31a2477f
#
_entry.id   da472a2bb10b720ea13ce7af31a2477f
#
_cell.length_a   1.000
_cell.length_b   1.000
_cell.length_c   1.000
_cell.angle_alpha   90.00
_cell.angle_beta   90.00
_cell.angle_gamma   90.00
#
_symmetry.space_group_name_H-M   'P 1'
#
loop_
_entity.id
_entity.type
_entity.pdbx_description
1 polymer ?
#
loop_
_entity_poly.entity_id
_entity_poly.type
_entity_poly.pdbx_seq_one_letter_code
_entity_poly.pdbx_strand_id
1 'polypeptide(L)'
;MTRDEKKQKRIRQLKMRVVSTLLILCLVIGAGGCILIEKNKGSKIVVRVNGEVVENTKNVAANGEKASTETKKENGKTEEKTTKDNKRVIDPNKPMIALTFDDGPGERTLELLETLEKYKVRASFFMCGTSLSRNDIKVEEILKKMDELGCDMGNHTMDHQSLLTLSSKKIKWEVEGVNDLIKKHVGHGTKFVRPPYGAGIRDKKVSKYVNAPMVCWSVDTLDWKTKSKKKTIRSVMNDAHDGDIVLMHDIHGWTVDAVKKIVPKLLKKGYQLVTVSEMAEAKGCKLENRKPYFE
;
A
#
# COMPACT_ATOMS: atom_id res chain seq x y z
N MET A 1 19.05 -46.44 0.75
CA MET A 1 18.26 -45.24 0.43
C MET A 1 16.85 -45.69 0.05
N THR A 2 15.88 -45.38 0.86
CA THR A 2 14.49 -45.82 0.70
C THR A 2 13.81 -45.12 -0.49
N ARG A 3 12.69 -45.65 -0.93
CA ARG A 3 11.91 -45.06 -2.06
C ARG A 3 11.45 -43.63 -1.75
N ASP A 4 11.19 -43.32 -0.48
CA ASP A 4 10.82 -42.00 -0.01
C ASP A 4 11.99 -40.99 0.02
N GLU A 5 13.18 -41.44 0.41
CA GLU A 5 14.39 -40.61 0.37
C GLU A 5 14.74 -40.21 -1.07
N LYS A 6 14.58 -41.12 -2.04
CA LYS A 6 14.76 -40.83 -3.47
C LYS A 6 13.74 -39.81 -3.97
N LYS A 7 12.49 -39.92 -3.51
CA LYS A 7 11.40 -38.96 -3.86
C LYS A 7 11.68 -37.56 -3.28
N GLN A 8 12.10 -37.50 -2.02
CA GLN A 8 12.45 -36.22 -1.36
C GLN A 8 13.69 -35.58 -1.99
N LYS A 9 14.70 -36.36 -2.37
CA LYS A 9 15.88 -35.83 -3.08
C LYS A 9 15.53 -35.27 -4.46
N ARG A 10 14.63 -35.92 -5.21
CA ARG A 10 14.11 -35.39 -6.49
C ARG A 10 13.33 -34.09 -6.31
N ILE A 11 12.48 -33.99 -5.29
CA ILE A 11 11.70 -32.77 -4.98
C ILE A 11 12.65 -31.62 -4.58
N ARG A 12 13.68 -31.89 -3.77
CA ARG A 12 14.71 -30.87 -3.43
C ARG A 12 15.49 -30.41 -4.66
N GLN A 13 15.89 -31.32 -5.53
CA GLN A 13 16.60 -30.95 -6.78
C GLN A 13 15.70 -30.15 -7.72
N LEU A 14 14.41 -30.48 -7.80
CA LEU A 14 13.45 -29.72 -8.62
C LEU A 14 13.26 -28.30 -8.07
N LYS A 15 13.12 -28.16 -6.73
CA LYS A 15 13.02 -26.86 -6.07
C LYS A 15 14.29 -26.00 -6.28
N MET A 16 15.47 -26.59 -6.16
CA MET A 16 16.75 -25.88 -6.43
C MET A 16 16.88 -25.43 -7.87
N ARG A 17 16.46 -26.26 -8.83
CA ARG A 17 16.49 -25.88 -10.26
C ARG A 17 15.50 -24.74 -10.57
N VAL A 18 14.30 -24.78 -9.98
CA VAL A 18 13.30 -23.69 -10.15
C VAL A 18 13.81 -22.39 -9.55
N VAL A 19 14.42 -22.42 -8.36
CA VAL A 19 15.03 -21.23 -7.74
C VAL A 19 16.22 -20.69 -8.55
N SER A 20 17.08 -21.58 -9.08
CA SER A 20 18.21 -21.18 -9.92
C SER A 20 17.75 -20.57 -11.26
N THR A 21 16.68 -21.10 -11.86
CA THR A 21 16.11 -20.56 -13.11
C THR A 21 15.43 -19.20 -12.85
N LEU A 22 14.76 -19.03 -11.71
CA LEU A 22 14.19 -17.75 -11.28
C LEU A 22 15.27 -16.69 -11.01
N LEU A 23 16.38 -17.07 -10.34
CA LEU A 23 17.52 -16.17 -10.11
C LEU A 23 18.21 -15.74 -11.42
N ILE A 24 18.33 -16.63 -12.41
CA ILE A 24 18.87 -16.29 -13.74
C ILE A 24 17.90 -15.38 -14.51
N LEU A 25 16.59 -15.58 -14.37
CA LEU A 25 15.58 -14.72 -14.98
C LEU A 25 15.59 -13.30 -14.38
N CYS A 26 15.77 -13.19 -13.04
CA CYS A 26 15.92 -11.91 -12.37
C CYS A 26 17.19 -11.14 -12.75
N LEU A 27 18.25 -11.84 -13.17
CA LEU A 27 19.50 -11.21 -13.64
C LEU A 27 19.43 -10.71 -15.09
N VAL A 28 18.47 -11.20 -15.88
CA VAL A 28 18.28 -10.79 -17.29
C VAL A 28 17.24 -9.69 -17.45
N ILE A 29 16.37 -9.48 -16.44
CA ILE A 29 15.32 -8.44 -16.47
C ILE A 29 15.70 -7.37 -15.46
N GLY A 30 16.58 -6.47 -15.81
CA GLY A 30 16.93 -5.27 -15.08
C GLY A 30 15.86 -4.17 -15.23
N ALA A 31 14.60 -4.47 -14.94
CA ALA A 31 13.51 -3.48 -14.83
C ALA A 31 12.42 -4.06 -13.92
N GLY A 32 12.10 -3.31 -12.87
CA GLY A 32 11.12 -3.70 -11.84
C GLY A 32 9.72 -3.90 -12.42
N GLY A 33 9.38 -5.14 -12.70
CA GLY A 33 8.03 -5.56 -13.10
C GLY A 33 7.44 -6.52 -12.07
N CYS A 34 6.14 -6.37 -11.76
CA CYS A 34 5.39 -7.36 -10.98
C CYS A 34 5.31 -8.69 -11.72
N ILE A 35 5.84 -9.76 -11.14
CA ILE A 35 5.77 -11.13 -11.69
C ILE A 35 4.68 -11.89 -10.94
N LEU A 36 3.60 -12.26 -11.63
CA LEU A 36 2.58 -13.17 -11.11
C LEU A 36 2.83 -14.58 -11.63
N ILE A 37 2.95 -15.55 -10.72
CA ILE A 37 3.08 -16.96 -11.07
C ILE A 37 1.77 -17.66 -10.72
N GLU A 38 0.99 -18.03 -11.73
CA GLU A 38 -0.25 -18.78 -11.56
C GLU A 38 -0.05 -20.26 -11.89
N LYS A 39 -0.54 -21.14 -11.02
CA LYS A 39 -0.55 -22.58 -11.24
C LYS A 39 -1.96 -23.01 -11.68
N ASN A 40 -2.12 -23.33 -12.93
CA ASN A 40 -3.41 -23.83 -13.45
C ASN A 40 -3.52 -25.35 -13.27
N LYS A 41 -4.76 -25.88 -13.14
CA LYS A 41 -5.09 -27.29 -12.85
C LYS A 41 -4.68 -28.30 -13.98
N GLY A 42 -3.52 -28.11 -14.59
CA GLY A 42 -3.00 -28.95 -15.67
C GLY A 42 -1.49 -28.92 -15.84
N SER A 43 -0.72 -28.67 -14.77
CA SER A 43 0.76 -28.73 -14.77
C SER A 43 1.50 -27.69 -15.65
N LYS A 44 0.86 -26.67 -16.17
CA LYS A 44 1.54 -25.55 -16.82
C LYS A 44 1.69 -24.38 -15.86
N ILE A 45 2.91 -23.87 -15.75
CA ILE A 45 3.22 -22.62 -15.02
C ILE A 45 3.11 -21.49 -16.04
N VAL A 46 2.21 -20.55 -15.78
CA VAL A 46 2.05 -19.33 -16.58
C VAL A 46 2.73 -18.20 -15.83
N VAL A 47 3.72 -17.58 -16.43
CA VAL A 47 4.41 -16.41 -15.89
C VAL A 47 3.88 -15.18 -16.61
N ARG A 48 3.33 -14.24 -15.84
CA ARG A 48 2.90 -12.94 -16.35
C ARG A 48 3.87 -11.86 -15.86
N VAL A 49 4.36 -11.05 -16.77
CA VAL A 49 5.17 -9.86 -16.48
C VAL A 49 4.37 -8.66 -16.93
N ASN A 50 4.10 -7.71 -16.04
CA ASN A 50 3.29 -6.52 -16.32
C ASN A 50 1.88 -6.80 -16.90
N GLY A 51 1.28 -7.94 -16.50
CA GLY A 51 -0.07 -8.30 -16.95
C GLY A 51 -0.13 -9.08 -18.27
N GLU A 52 0.96 -9.21 -19.02
CA GLU A 52 1.03 -9.98 -20.27
C GLU A 52 1.56 -11.40 -20.05
N VAL A 53 0.99 -12.37 -20.77
CA VAL A 53 1.42 -13.78 -20.74
C VAL A 53 2.66 -13.93 -21.59
N VAL A 54 3.80 -14.28 -20.97
CA VAL A 54 5.00 -14.65 -21.71
C VAL A 54 4.94 -16.14 -22.00
N GLU A 55 4.38 -16.51 -23.14
CA GLU A 55 4.47 -17.88 -23.66
C GLU A 55 5.83 -18.12 -24.31
N ASN A 56 6.50 -19.17 -23.85
CA ASN A 56 7.75 -19.61 -24.45
C ASN A 56 7.46 -20.55 -25.62
N THR A 57 7.15 -19.99 -26.79
CA THR A 57 7.18 -20.72 -28.05
C THR A 57 8.33 -20.21 -28.91
N LYS A 58 9.28 -21.09 -29.14
CA LYS A 58 10.26 -20.89 -30.21
C LYS A 58 9.53 -20.74 -31.56
N ASN A 59 9.60 -19.57 -32.16
CA ASN A 59 9.87 -19.45 -33.58
C ASN A 59 10.07 -17.98 -33.99
N VAL A 60 10.96 -17.84 -34.97
CA VAL A 60 11.63 -16.67 -35.52
C VAL A 60 10.77 -15.98 -36.57
N ALA A 61 10.97 -14.67 -36.71
CA ALA A 61 10.97 -13.81 -37.92
C ALA A 61 9.92 -12.67 -37.92
N ALA A 62 10.44 -11.49 -37.80
CA ALA A 62 10.71 -10.46 -38.80
C ALA A 62 9.55 -9.55 -39.28
N ASN A 63 9.89 -8.28 -39.36
CA ASN A 63 9.29 -7.12 -40.08
C ASN A 63 8.13 -6.43 -39.34
N GLY A 64 8.16 -5.15 -39.05
CA GLY A 64 8.65 -3.98 -39.75
C GLY A 64 7.49 -3.09 -40.17
N GLU A 65 7.40 -1.92 -39.65
CA GLU A 65 7.10 -0.65 -40.30
C GLU A 65 6.16 0.33 -39.59
N LYS A 66 6.56 1.58 -39.72
CA LYS A 66 6.01 2.83 -39.25
C LYS A 66 4.67 3.20 -39.89
N ALA A 67 3.86 4.01 -39.18
CA ALA A 67 3.36 5.25 -39.78
C ALA A 67 2.72 6.18 -38.71
N SER A 68 3.13 7.43 -38.80
CA SER A 68 2.63 8.64 -38.17
C SER A 68 1.30 9.11 -38.80
N THR A 69 0.46 9.85 -38.07
CA THR A 69 -0.02 11.17 -38.56
C THR A 69 -0.86 11.92 -37.51
N GLU A 70 -0.68 13.21 -37.55
CA GLU A 70 -1.23 14.32 -36.73
C GLU A 70 -2.70 14.68 -36.98
N THR A 71 -3.20 15.46 -36.02
CA THR A 71 -3.99 16.73 -36.03
C THR A 71 -5.51 16.61 -35.83
N LYS A 72 -6.13 17.35 -34.94
CA LYS A 72 -6.39 18.80 -34.80
C LYS A 72 -7.24 19.13 -33.54
N LYS A 73 -7.04 20.34 -33.08
CA LYS A 73 -7.72 21.05 -31.98
C LYS A 73 -9.20 21.31 -32.23
N GLU A 74 -10.01 21.34 -31.15
CA GLU A 74 -11.00 22.40 -30.99
C GLU A 74 -11.29 22.72 -29.49
N ASN A 75 -11.51 24.02 -29.22
CA ASN A 75 -11.62 24.65 -27.92
C ASN A 75 -12.99 24.45 -27.29
N GLY A 76 -13.02 24.09 -26.00
CA GLY A 76 -14.18 24.26 -25.13
C GLY A 76 -13.69 24.64 -23.73
N LYS A 77 -13.83 25.92 -23.41
CA LYS A 77 -13.42 26.55 -22.16
C LYS A 77 -14.41 26.19 -21.05
N THR A 78 -14.02 25.28 -20.15
CA THR A 78 -14.70 25.07 -18.87
C THR A 78 -13.67 25.31 -17.79
N GLU A 79 -13.98 26.18 -16.84
CA GLU A 79 -13.09 26.56 -15.74
C GLU A 79 -12.82 25.34 -14.86
N GLU A 80 -11.67 24.73 -15.07
CA GLU A 80 -11.12 23.65 -14.27
C GLU A 80 -10.43 24.27 -13.06
N LYS A 81 -11.06 24.08 -11.90
CA LYS A 81 -10.48 24.39 -10.60
C LYS A 81 -9.20 23.55 -10.47
N THR A 82 -8.06 24.19 -10.75
CA THR A 82 -6.74 23.56 -10.68
C THR A 82 -6.47 23.04 -9.29
N THR A 83 -6.69 21.75 -9.08
CA THR A 83 -5.99 21.00 -8.05
C THR A 83 -4.51 21.04 -8.45
N LYS A 84 -3.69 21.76 -7.69
CA LYS A 84 -2.23 21.74 -7.83
C LYS A 84 -1.80 20.26 -7.76
N ASP A 85 -1.36 19.75 -8.88
CA ASP A 85 -0.82 18.39 -8.99
C ASP A 85 0.49 18.35 -8.18
N ASN A 86 0.38 17.96 -6.92
CA ASN A 86 1.48 17.94 -5.94
C ASN A 86 2.30 16.64 -6.13
N LYS A 87 2.39 16.17 -7.40
CA LYS A 87 3.06 14.92 -7.73
C LYS A 87 4.56 15.01 -7.46
N ARG A 88 4.98 14.26 -6.44
CA ARG A 88 6.38 14.11 -6.06
C ARG A 88 7.03 13.01 -6.91
N VAL A 89 8.25 13.23 -7.37
CA VAL A 89 9.01 12.19 -8.08
C VAL A 89 9.65 11.23 -7.07
N ILE A 90 9.25 9.97 -7.12
CA ILE A 90 9.84 8.87 -6.35
C ILE A 90 10.79 8.11 -7.26
N ASP A 91 12.03 7.90 -6.79
CA ASP A 91 13.02 7.12 -7.53
C ASP A 91 12.81 5.61 -7.26
N PRO A 92 12.37 4.83 -8.25
CA PRO A 92 12.08 3.40 -8.04
C PRO A 92 13.32 2.56 -7.71
N ASN A 93 14.53 3.11 -7.93
CA ASN A 93 15.79 2.42 -7.66
C ASN A 93 16.33 2.67 -6.26
N LYS A 94 15.72 3.58 -5.50
CA LYS A 94 16.07 3.84 -4.10
C LYS A 94 15.12 3.11 -3.16
N PRO A 95 15.64 2.62 -2.01
CA PRO A 95 14.79 1.96 -1.04
C PRO A 95 13.72 2.89 -0.52
N MET A 96 12.50 2.38 -0.37
CA MET A 96 11.35 3.14 0.11
C MET A 96 10.58 2.39 1.20
N ILE A 97 9.96 3.11 2.10
CA ILE A 97 9.11 2.59 3.18
C ILE A 97 7.85 3.44 3.26
N ALA A 98 6.68 2.78 3.36
CA ALA A 98 5.42 3.43 3.68
C ALA A 98 5.16 3.38 5.18
N LEU A 99 5.25 4.52 5.87
CA LEU A 99 4.77 4.63 7.23
C LEU A 99 3.25 4.78 7.20
N THR A 100 2.54 3.94 7.96
CA THR A 100 1.07 3.96 7.99
C THR A 100 0.55 4.04 9.42
N PHE A 101 -0.59 4.73 9.58
CA PHE A 101 -1.17 5.02 10.88
C PHE A 101 -2.65 4.65 10.87
N ASP A 102 -3.06 3.81 11.80
CA ASP A 102 -4.43 3.33 11.96
C ASP A 102 -5.14 4.02 13.14
N ASP A 103 -6.47 3.92 13.16
CA ASP A 103 -7.41 4.38 14.19
C ASP A 103 -7.60 5.90 14.31
N GLY A 104 -6.75 6.70 13.67
CA GLY A 104 -6.78 8.15 13.74
C GLY A 104 -8.05 8.82 13.17
N PRO A 105 -8.10 10.15 13.25
CA PRO A 105 -7.10 11.03 13.85
C PRO A 105 -7.11 11.04 15.39
N GLY A 106 -5.94 11.22 15.99
CA GLY A 106 -5.77 11.37 17.43
C GLY A 106 -5.45 12.81 17.85
N GLU A 107 -5.30 13.05 19.16
CA GLU A 107 -5.05 14.37 19.75
C GLU A 107 -3.73 15.02 19.25
N ARG A 108 -2.74 14.19 18.94
CA ARG A 108 -1.42 14.64 18.50
C ARG A 108 -1.12 14.38 17.03
N THR A 109 -2.15 14.10 16.23
CA THR A 109 -1.98 13.86 14.78
C THR A 109 -1.43 15.10 14.06
N LEU A 110 -1.85 16.31 14.45
CA LEU A 110 -1.27 17.55 13.87
C LEU A 110 0.24 17.63 14.10
N GLU A 111 0.72 17.31 15.30
CA GLU A 111 2.15 17.31 15.65
C GLU A 111 2.94 16.25 14.83
N LEU A 112 2.31 15.12 14.50
CA LEU A 112 2.86 14.14 13.58
C LEU A 112 2.96 14.72 12.16
N LEU A 113 1.91 15.37 11.67
CA LEU A 113 1.88 16.02 10.35
C LEU A 113 2.92 17.12 10.24
N GLU A 114 3.15 17.93 11.27
CA GLU A 114 4.25 18.91 11.33
C GLU A 114 5.62 18.24 11.17
N THR A 115 5.78 17.04 11.74
CA THR A 115 7.01 16.25 11.56
C THR A 115 7.19 15.82 10.11
N LEU A 116 6.12 15.31 9.47
CA LEU A 116 6.16 14.93 8.06
C LEU A 116 6.48 16.14 7.16
N GLU A 117 5.82 17.27 7.40
CA GLU A 117 6.06 18.52 6.69
C GLU A 117 7.50 19.00 6.80
N LYS A 118 8.04 19.06 8.03
CA LYS A 118 9.42 19.47 8.33
C LYS A 118 10.44 18.69 7.50
N TYR A 119 10.23 17.39 7.35
CA TYR A 119 11.13 16.52 6.59
C TYR A 119 10.72 16.33 5.14
N LYS A 120 9.64 16.98 4.68
CA LYS A 120 9.08 16.87 3.32
C LYS A 120 8.81 15.42 2.91
N VAL A 121 8.28 14.64 3.85
CA VAL A 121 7.90 13.25 3.66
C VAL A 121 6.39 13.07 3.78
N ARG A 122 5.88 11.94 3.29
CA ARG A 122 4.46 11.60 3.30
C ARG A 122 4.22 10.27 4.01
N ALA A 123 2.98 10.04 4.38
CA ALA A 123 2.52 8.81 5.02
C ALA A 123 1.09 8.49 4.59
N SER A 124 0.57 7.33 4.98
CA SER A 124 -0.82 6.94 4.74
C SER A 124 -1.55 6.77 6.07
N PHE A 125 -2.76 7.31 6.16
CA PHE A 125 -3.58 7.30 7.38
C PHE A 125 -4.86 6.50 7.12
N PHE A 126 -5.10 5.45 7.90
CA PHE A 126 -6.32 4.66 7.86
C PHE A 126 -7.22 5.06 9.03
N MET A 127 -8.19 5.89 8.75
CA MET A 127 -8.96 6.58 9.77
C MET A 127 -10.26 5.85 10.11
N CYS A 128 -10.62 5.86 11.40
CA CYS A 128 -11.90 5.34 11.91
C CYS A 128 -12.99 6.42 11.92
N GLY A 129 -14.23 6.03 11.64
CA GLY A 129 -15.38 6.93 11.70
C GLY A 129 -15.62 7.50 13.10
N THR A 130 -15.39 6.70 14.16
CA THR A 130 -15.44 7.14 15.54
C THR A 130 -14.46 8.28 15.82
N SER A 131 -13.24 8.21 15.33
CA SER A 131 -12.21 9.25 15.47
C SER A 131 -12.54 10.50 14.62
N LEU A 132 -13.05 10.29 13.40
CA LEU A 132 -13.49 11.38 12.52
C LEU A 132 -14.73 12.13 13.04
N SER A 133 -15.51 11.52 13.94
CA SER A 133 -16.71 12.12 14.54
C SER A 133 -16.44 12.82 15.89
N ARG A 134 -15.18 12.90 16.30
CA ARG A 134 -14.80 13.58 17.55
C ARG A 134 -14.93 15.09 17.43
N ASN A 135 -15.40 15.73 18.53
CA ASN A 135 -15.55 17.18 18.63
C ASN A 135 -14.48 17.84 19.52
N ASP A 136 -13.66 17.03 20.19
CA ASP A 136 -12.61 17.48 21.11
C ASP A 136 -11.23 17.61 20.44
N ILE A 137 -11.14 17.24 19.16
CA ILE A 137 -9.97 17.45 18.32
C ILE A 137 -10.36 18.18 17.02
N LYS A 138 -9.38 18.79 16.37
CA LYS A 138 -9.60 19.60 15.17
C LYS A 138 -9.60 18.73 13.91
N VAL A 139 -10.59 17.84 13.76
CA VAL A 139 -10.68 16.89 12.65
C VAL A 139 -10.54 17.54 11.28
N GLU A 140 -11.27 18.64 11.03
CA GLU A 140 -11.24 19.34 9.74
C GLU A 140 -9.83 19.91 9.43
N GLU A 141 -9.16 20.52 10.41
CA GLU A 141 -7.80 21.04 10.28
C GLU A 141 -6.81 19.91 9.97
N ILE A 142 -6.93 18.77 10.66
CA ILE A 142 -6.11 17.58 10.45
C ILE A 142 -6.28 17.04 9.03
N LEU A 143 -7.52 16.85 8.57
CA LEU A 143 -7.79 16.31 7.24
C LEU A 143 -7.30 17.24 6.13
N LYS A 144 -7.54 18.55 6.26
CA LYS A 144 -7.02 19.55 5.31
C LYS A 144 -5.49 19.52 5.26
N LYS A 145 -4.83 19.42 6.41
CA LYS A 145 -3.37 19.33 6.48
C LYS A 145 -2.83 18.05 5.84
N MET A 146 -3.50 16.90 6.05
CA MET A 146 -3.15 15.65 5.37
C MET A 146 -3.22 15.79 3.85
N ASP A 147 -4.29 16.42 3.35
CA ASP A 147 -4.51 16.65 1.92
C ASP A 147 -3.46 17.59 1.32
N GLU A 148 -3.21 18.73 1.97
CA GLU A 148 -2.18 19.70 1.58
C GLU A 148 -0.78 19.07 1.50
N LEU A 149 -0.44 18.17 2.41
CA LEU A 149 0.82 17.47 2.40
C LEU A 149 0.88 16.34 1.37
N GLY A 150 -0.25 15.98 0.75
CA GLY A 150 -0.37 14.88 -0.19
C GLY A 150 -0.23 13.51 0.48
N CYS A 151 -0.63 13.37 1.75
CA CYS A 151 -0.72 12.09 2.43
C CYS A 151 -1.89 11.27 1.85
N ASP A 152 -1.79 9.93 1.90
CA ASP A 152 -2.93 9.10 1.55
C ASP A 152 -3.95 9.06 2.70
N MET A 153 -5.21 9.21 2.34
CA MET A 153 -6.34 8.97 3.24
C MET A 153 -6.95 7.62 2.93
N GLY A 154 -6.84 6.71 3.86
CA GLY A 154 -7.42 5.38 3.85
C GLY A 154 -8.58 5.27 4.85
N ASN A 155 -9.29 4.17 4.75
CA ASN A 155 -10.49 3.85 5.53
C ASN A 155 -10.21 2.69 6.48
N HIS A 156 -10.49 2.87 7.77
CA HIS A 156 -10.36 1.83 8.79
C HIS A 156 -11.70 1.45 9.42
N THR A 157 -12.79 1.65 8.69
CA THR A 157 -14.19 1.42 9.06
C THR A 157 -14.76 2.43 10.07
N MET A 158 -16.09 2.44 10.23
CA MET A 158 -16.77 3.38 11.14
C MET A 158 -16.49 3.08 12.60
N ASP A 159 -16.72 1.82 13.02
CA ASP A 159 -16.76 1.39 14.42
C ASP A 159 -15.62 0.44 14.78
N HIS A 160 -14.62 0.27 13.92
CA HIS A 160 -13.47 -0.64 14.12
C HIS A 160 -13.88 -2.08 14.47
N GLN A 161 -14.99 -2.58 13.89
CA GLN A 161 -15.45 -3.95 14.09
C GLN A 161 -14.81 -4.90 13.05
N SER A 162 -14.61 -6.18 13.45
CA SER A 162 -14.17 -7.20 12.50
C SER A 162 -15.21 -7.41 11.40
N LEU A 163 -14.86 -7.13 10.15
CA LEU A 163 -15.77 -7.24 9.01
C LEU A 163 -16.25 -8.68 8.76
N LEU A 164 -15.53 -9.69 9.25
CA LEU A 164 -15.92 -11.11 9.13
C LEU A 164 -17.25 -11.43 9.81
N THR A 165 -17.55 -10.74 10.92
CA THR A 165 -18.74 -11.01 11.74
C THR A 165 -19.96 -10.21 11.30
N LEU A 166 -19.79 -9.24 10.40
CA LEU A 166 -20.84 -8.32 10.01
C LEU A 166 -21.69 -8.83 8.84
N SER A 167 -22.95 -8.38 8.80
CA SER A 167 -23.82 -8.55 7.64
C SER A 167 -23.30 -7.71 6.45
N SER A 168 -23.67 -8.09 5.24
CA SER A 168 -23.31 -7.35 4.03
C SER A 168 -23.72 -5.87 4.05
N LYS A 169 -24.90 -5.58 4.60
CA LYS A 169 -25.41 -4.22 4.77
C LYS A 169 -24.54 -3.42 5.76
N LYS A 170 -24.12 -4.06 6.86
CA LYS A 170 -23.28 -3.39 7.87
C LYS A 170 -21.87 -3.16 7.32
N ILE A 171 -21.27 -4.12 6.56
CA ILE A 171 -19.96 -3.91 5.90
C ILE A 171 -19.99 -2.68 4.99
N LYS A 172 -21.04 -2.52 4.17
CA LYS A 172 -21.18 -1.32 3.33
C LYS A 172 -21.21 -0.05 4.17
N TRP A 173 -22.03 -0.02 5.20
CA TRP A 173 -22.14 1.13 6.10
C TRP A 173 -20.80 1.46 6.78
N GLU A 174 -20.05 0.45 7.22
CA GLU A 174 -18.71 0.61 7.82
C GLU A 174 -17.73 1.32 6.88
N VAL A 175 -17.81 1.04 5.58
CA VAL A 175 -16.89 1.60 4.58
C VAL A 175 -17.43 2.92 4.02
N GLU A 176 -18.70 2.97 3.62
CA GLU A 176 -19.30 4.15 3.00
C GLU A 176 -19.32 5.33 3.99
N GLY A 177 -19.63 5.09 5.27
CA GLY A 177 -19.68 6.14 6.29
C GLY A 177 -18.37 6.90 6.46
N VAL A 178 -17.23 6.21 6.53
CA VAL A 178 -15.90 6.87 6.60
C VAL A 178 -15.60 7.65 5.33
N ASN A 179 -15.95 7.07 4.19
CA ASN A 179 -15.75 7.71 2.90
C ASN A 179 -16.51 9.03 2.79
N ASP A 180 -17.76 9.05 3.24
CA ASP A 180 -18.61 10.24 3.26
C ASP A 180 -18.10 11.30 4.24
N LEU A 181 -17.64 10.89 5.44
CA LEU A 181 -17.06 11.80 6.41
C LEU A 181 -15.82 12.51 5.86
N ILE A 182 -14.88 11.76 5.26
CA ILE A 182 -13.66 12.36 4.69
C ILE A 182 -14.01 13.26 3.49
N LYS A 183 -14.88 12.80 2.59
CA LYS A 183 -15.31 13.56 1.42
C LYS A 183 -15.96 14.90 1.80
N LYS A 184 -16.70 14.96 2.89
CA LYS A 184 -17.30 16.18 3.41
C LYS A 184 -16.27 17.26 3.73
N HIS A 185 -15.07 16.89 4.20
CA HIS A 185 -14.04 17.82 4.65
C HIS A 185 -13.05 18.22 3.54
N VAL A 186 -12.68 17.27 2.66
CA VAL A 186 -11.62 17.48 1.66
C VAL A 186 -12.08 17.32 0.21
N GLY A 187 -13.37 17.02 -0.03
CA GLY A 187 -13.96 16.95 -1.36
C GLY A 187 -13.75 15.62 -2.11
N HIS A 188 -12.92 14.74 -1.61
CA HIS A 188 -12.69 13.40 -2.20
C HIS A 188 -12.79 12.30 -1.14
N GLY A 189 -13.02 11.06 -1.57
CA GLY A 189 -13.09 9.91 -0.70
C GLY A 189 -11.73 9.24 -0.44
N THR A 190 -11.78 8.10 0.25
CA THR A 190 -10.59 7.30 0.58
C THR A 190 -10.07 6.52 -0.63
N LYS A 191 -8.77 6.27 -0.68
CA LYS A 191 -8.12 5.54 -1.78
C LYS A 191 -8.21 4.02 -1.62
N PHE A 192 -8.19 3.54 -0.38
CA PHE A 192 -8.18 2.11 -0.04
C PHE A 192 -8.73 1.89 1.37
N VAL A 193 -8.96 0.63 1.70
CA VAL A 193 -9.48 0.18 3.00
C VAL A 193 -8.44 -0.71 3.67
N ARG A 194 -8.25 -0.54 4.97
CA ARG A 194 -7.58 -1.52 5.82
C ARG A 194 -8.63 -2.11 6.76
N PRO A 195 -8.98 -3.38 6.61
CA PRO A 195 -9.90 -4.02 7.54
C PRO A 195 -9.31 -4.05 8.96
N PRO A 196 -10.10 -3.74 10.00
CA PRO A 196 -9.65 -3.87 11.39
C PRO A 196 -9.03 -5.24 11.68
N TYR A 197 -7.92 -5.26 12.42
CA TYR A 197 -7.15 -6.48 12.74
C TYR A 197 -6.57 -7.20 11.51
N GLY A 198 -6.60 -6.64 10.31
CA GLY A 198 -6.33 -7.33 9.05
C GLY A 198 -7.38 -8.42 8.73
N ALA A 199 -8.45 -8.51 9.53
CA ALA A 199 -9.42 -9.59 9.46
C ALA A 199 -10.33 -9.48 8.23
N GLY A 200 -10.38 -10.56 7.44
CA GLY A 200 -11.24 -10.61 6.25
C GLY A 200 -10.60 -10.05 4.97
N ILE A 201 -9.34 -9.65 4.99
CA ILE A 201 -8.66 -9.08 3.81
C ILE A 201 -8.66 -10.02 2.59
N ARG A 202 -8.74 -11.34 2.82
CA ARG A 202 -8.84 -12.37 1.76
C ARG A 202 -10.23 -13.01 1.67
N ASP A 203 -11.18 -12.55 2.47
CA ASP A 203 -12.54 -13.08 2.48
C ASP A 203 -13.36 -12.54 1.30
N LYS A 204 -14.03 -13.44 0.56
CA LYS A 204 -14.78 -13.10 -0.64
C LYS A 204 -16.01 -12.21 -0.37
N LYS A 205 -16.68 -12.40 0.78
CA LYS A 205 -17.81 -11.58 1.18
C LYS A 205 -17.34 -10.17 1.53
N VAL A 206 -16.29 -10.08 2.36
CA VAL A 206 -15.70 -8.78 2.74
C VAL A 206 -15.24 -8.03 1.50
N SER A 207 -14.43 -8.63 0.63
CA SER A 207 -13.91 -7.98 -0.58
C SER A 207 -15.01 -7.51 -1.53
N LYS A 208 -16.10 -8.28 -1.65
CA LYS A 208 -17.27 -7.91 -2.48
C LYS A 208 -17.93 -6.62 -2.00
N TYR A 209 -18.07 -6.45 -0.68
CA TYR A 209 -18.82 -5.33 -0.12
C TYR A 209 -17.95 -4.13 0.28
N VAL A 210 -16.66 -4.34 0.52
CA VAL A 210 -15.67 -3.24 0.64
C VAL A 210 -15.50 -2.52 -0.71
N ASN A 211 -15.42 -3.25 -1.81
CA ASN A 211 -15.33 -2.74 -3.18
C ASN A 211 -14.25 -1.66 -3.40
N ALA A 212 -13.16 -1.77 -2.69
CA ALA A 212 -11.96 -0.93 -2.80
C ALA A 212 -10.70 -1.80 -2.74
N PRO A 213 -9.51 -1.30 -3.10
CA PRO A 213 -8.27 -1.97 -2.77
C PRO A 213 -8.16 -2.13 -1.26
N MET A 214 -7.71 -3.29 -0.79
CA MET A 214 -7.52 -3.55 0.63
C MET A 214 -6.03 -3.64 0.93
N VAL A 215 -5.54 -2.81 1.85
CA VAL A 215 -4.11 -2.70 2.18
C VAL A 215 -3.87 -3.14 3.61
N CYS A 216 -2.95 -4.08 3.80
CA CYS A 216 -2.49 -4.52 5.11
C CYS A 216 -1.10 -3.91 5.44
N TRP A 217 -0.28 -4.66 6.14
CA TRP A 217 1.08 -4.28 6.52
C TRP A 217 2.01 -5.48 6.43
N SER A 218 3.30 -5.21 6.31
CA SER A 218 4.36 -6.21 6.40
C SER A 218 5.12 -6.15 7.73
N VAL A 219 5.15 -4.97 8.37
CA VAL A 219 5.78 -4.77 9.68
C VAL A 219 4.77 -4.24 10.70
N ASP A 220 4.48 -5.01 11.76
CA ASP A 220 3.72 -4.57 12.93
C ASP A 220 4.66 -4.12 14.03
N THR A 221 4.64 -2.82 14.36
CA THR A 221 5.50 -2.25 15.41
C THR A 221 5.07 -2.63 16.82
N LEU A 222 3.87 -3.18 16.98
CA LEU A 222 3.23 -3.46 18.27
C LEU A 222 3.23 -2.24 19.22
N ASP A 223 3.15 -1.02 18.68
CA ASP A 223 3.12 0.22 19.45
C ASP A 223 1.93 0.30 20.40
N TRP A 224 0.76 -0.15 19.93
CA TRP A 224 -0.48 -0.29 20.70
C TRP A 224 -0.33 -1.20 21.93
N LYS A 225 0.48 -2.27 21.80
CA LYS A 225 0.72 -3.27 22.86
C LYS A 225 1.83 -2.84 23.80
N THR A 226 2.94 -2.39 23.25
CA THR A 226 4.15 -2.09 24.03
C THR A 226 4.10 -0.74 24.73
N LYS A 227 3.28 0.18 24.26
CA LYS A 227 3.11 1.55 24.76
C LYS A 227 4.45 2.25 25.00
N SER A 228 5.40 2.05 24.11
CA SER A 228 6.79 2.46 24.32
C SER A 228 7.43 3.06 23.06
N LYS A 229 7.69 4.36 23.10
CA LYS A 229 8.47 5.07 22.08
C LYS A 229 9.75 4.32 21.69
N LYS A 230 10.53 3.83 22.67
CA LYS A 230 11.81 3.14 22.43
C LYS A 230 11.62 1.82 21.68
N LYS A 231 10.58 1.04 22.03
CA LYS A 231 10.28 -0.22 21.38
C LYS A 231 9.76 0.00 19.95
N THR A 232 8.87 0.98 19.75
CA THR A 232 8.38 1.37 18.42
C THR A 232 9.53 1.79 17.49
N ILE A 233 10.45 2.67 17.97
CA ILE A 233 11.65 3.03 17.20
C ILE A 233 12.48 1.78 16.86
N ARG A 234 12.71 0.89 17.83
CA ARG A 234 13.53 -0.31 17.63
C ARG A 234 12.91 -1.23 16.57
N SER A 235 11.61 -1.49 16.65
CA SER A 235 10.91 -2.32 15.67
C SER A 235 11.09 -1.77 14.26
N VAL A 236 10.73 -0.50 14.01
CA VAL A 236 10.91 0.09 12.69
C VAL A 236 12.36 0.04 12.20
N MET A 237 13.33 0.36 13.08
CA MET A 237 14.74 0.45 12.67
C MET A 237 15.40 -0.90 12.39
N ASN A 238 14.87 -2.01 12.96
CA ASN A 238 15.41 -3.35 12.82
C ASN A 238 14.64 -4.17 11.78
N ASP A 239 13.31 -3.99 11.72
CA ASP A 239 12.41 -4.90 11.02
C ASP A 239 11.97 -4.35 9.65
N ALA A 240 12.02 -3.00 9.44
CA ALA A 240 11.57 -2.40 8.19
C ALA A 240 12.69 -2.37 7.12
N HIS A 241 12.35 -2.82 5.92
CA HIS A 241 13.20 -2.93 4.74
C HIS A 241 12.58 -2.20 3.53
N ASP A 242 13.21 -2.29 2.36
CA ASP A 242 12.67 -1.72 1.13
C ASP A 242 11.36 -2.40 0.72
N GLY A 243 10.34 -1.58 0.48
CA GLY A 243 9.01 -2.02 0.07
C GLY A 243 8.04 -2.27 1.23
N ASP A 244 8.50 -2.15 2.49
CA ASP A 244 7.65 -2.44 3.63
C ASP A 244 6.59 -1.38 3.91
N ILE A 245 5.41 -1.87 4.31
CA ILE A 245 4.30 -1.10 4.86
C ILE A 245 4.30 -1.28 6.37
N VAL A 246 4.62 -0.21 7.11
CA VAL A 246 4.79 -0.24 8.56
C VAL A 246 3.52 0.20 9.27
N LEU A 247 2.96 -0.67 10.11
CA LEU A 247 1.79 -0.39 10.95
C LEU A 247 2.19 0.33 12.24
N MET A 248 1.54 1.47 12.47
CA MET A 248 1.55 2.26 13.71
C MET A 248 0.16 2.85 13.97
N HIS A 249 -0.02 3.55 15.12
CA HIS A 249 -1.29 4.18 15.48
C HIS A 249 -1.04 5.61 15.98
N ASP A 250 -1.52 6.61 15.23
CA ASP A 250 -1.30 8.05 15.55
C ASP A 250 -2.15 8.57 16.71
N ILE A 251 -3.09 7.76 17.19
CA ILE A 251 -3.85 8.02 18.42
C ILE A 251 -2.99 7.92 19.69
N HIS A 252 -1.78 7.40 19.58
CA HIS A 252 -0.88 7.19 20.71
C HIS A 252 0.26 8.20 20.75
N GLY A 253 0.37 8.98 21.85
CA GLY A 253 1.41 9.99 22.02
C GLY A 253 2.85 9.43 21.96
N TRP A 254 3.08 8.20 22.47
CA TRP A 254 4.40 7.55 22.35
C TRP A 254 4.76 7.19 20.90
N THR A 255 3.77 6.93 20.03
CA THR A 255 3.98 6.70 18.60
C THR A 255 4.35 8.01 17.91
N VAL A 256 3.62 9.09 18.15
CA VAL A 256 3.97 10.42 17.64
C VAL A 256 5.41 10.81 18.03
N ASP A 257 5.78 10.58 19.30
CA ASP A 257 7.15 10.82 19.76
C ASP A 257 8.19 9.89 19.12
N ALA A 258 7.80 8.66 18.76
CA ALA A 258 8.68 7.75 18.05
C ALA A 258 8.92 8.22 16.61
N VAL A 259 7.87 8.65 15.90
CA VAL A 259 7.93 9.13 14.50
C VAL A 259 8.89 10.29 14.34
N LYS A 260 8.94 11.24 15.30
CA LYS A 260 9.93 12.34 15.35
C LYS A 260 11.39 11.86 15.31
N LYS A 261 11.65 10.62 15.73
CA LYS A 261 12.99 10.00 15.71
C LYS A 261 13.18 9.01 14.57
N ILE A 262 12.12 8.34 14.15
CA ILE A 262 12.12 7.37 13.04
C ILE A 262 12.39 8.07 11.72
N VAL A 263 11.63 9.13 11.39
CA VAL A 263 11.73 9.85 10.13
C VAL A 263 13.17 10.28 9.81
N PRO A 264 13.85 11.08 10.62
CA PRO A 264 15.22 11.50 10.30
C PRO A 264 16.23 10.35 10.25
N LYS A 265 16.01 9.26 10.99
CA LYS A 265 16.89 8.09 10.95
C LYS A 265 16.75 7.29 9.67
N LEU A 266 15.51 7.09 9.18
CA LEU A 266 15.26 6.39 7.92
C LEU A 266 15.79 7.22 6.74
N LEU A 267 15.57 8.52 6.73
CA LEU A 267 16.15 9.43 5.74
C LEU A 267 17.68 9.38 5.72
N LYS A 268 18.33 9.36 6.91
CA LYS A 268 19.79 9.20 7.02
C LYS A 268 20.29 7.86 6.48
N LYS A 269 19.48 6.80 6.55
CA LYS A 269 19.77 5.49 5.94
C LYS A 269 19.51 5.46 4.42
N GLY A 270 19.05 6.55 3.81
CA GLY A 270 18.79 6.64 2.37
C GLY A 270 17.39 6.19 1.93
N TYR A 271 16.49 5.89 2.87
CA TYR A 271 15.11 5.52 2.52
C TYR A 271 14.31 6.74 2.05
N GLN A 272 13.48 6.55 1.06
CA GLN A 272 12.38 7.44 0.70
C GLN A 272 11.16 7.06 1.56
N LEU A 273 10.60 8.03 2.28
CA LEU A 273 9.35 7.84 3.01
C LEU A 273 8.20 8.30 2.11
N VAL A 274 7.38 7.34 1.73
CA VAL A 274 6.36 7.48 0.69
C VAL A 274 4.99 7.09 1.21
N THR A 275 3.93 7.47 0.49
CA THR A 275 2.60 6.90 0.72
C THR A 275 2.48 5.50 0.12
N VAL A 276 1.45 4.75 0.50
CA VAL A 276 1.12 3.46 -0.13
C VAL A 276 0.87 3.63 -1.63
N SER A 277 0.17 4.70 -2.03
CA SER A 277 -0.08 5.01 -3.45
C SER A 277 1.21 5.31 -4.21
N GLU A 278 2.10 6.14 -3.65
CA GLU A 278 3.40 6.45 -4.25
C GLU A 278 4.28 5.20 -4.37
N MET A 279 4.28 4.33 -3.35
CA MET A 279 5.02 3.07 -3.40
C MET A 279 4.46 2.14 -4.49
N ALA A 280 3.15 1.98 -4.56
CA ALA A 280 2.52 1.16 -5.58
C ALA A 280 2.84 1.67 -6.98
N GLU A 281 2.75 2.98 -7.23
CA GLU A 281 3.11 3.59 -8.52
C GLU A 281 4.59 3.37 -8.84
N ALA A 282 5.51 3.65 -7.91
CA ALA A 282 6.95 3.50 -8.11
C ALA A 282 7.37 2.03 -8.38
N LYS A 283 6.68 1.07 -7.76
CA LYS A 283 6.91 -0.37 -7.96
C LYS A 283 6.10 -0.94 -9.14
N GLY A 284 5.38 -0.12 -9.90
CA GLY A 284 4.54 -0.57 -11.02
C GLY A 284 3.36 -1.44 -10.62
N CYS A 285 2.93 -1.37 -9.35
CA CYS A 285 1.82 -2.14 -8.81
C CYS A 285 0.52 -1.34 -8.91
N LYS A 286 -0.48 -1.88 -9.64
CA LYS A 286 -1.80 -1.27 -9.72
C LYS A 286 -2.69 -1.73 -8.57
N LEU A 287 -3.13 -0.80 -7.74
CA LEU A 287 -4.09 -1.07 -6.68
C LEU A 287 -5.50 -1.25 -7.28
N GLU A 288 -5.99 -2.48 -7.29
CA GLU A 288 -7.29 -2.84 -7.86
C GLU A 288 -8.32 -3.12 -6.77
N ASN A 289 -9.56 -2.74 -7.02
CA ASN A 289 -10.68 -3.02 -6.10
C ASN A 289 -10.79 -4.51 -5.82
N ARG A 290 -11.14 -4.85 -4.58
CA ARG A 290 -11.35 -6.23 -4.10
C ARG A 290 -10.09 -7.10 -4.06
N LYS A 291 -8.92 -6.50 -4.22
CA LYS A 291 -7.64 -7.21 -4.09
C LYS A 291 -6.92 -6.83 -2.81
N PRO A 292 -6.28 -7.80 -2.13
CA PRO A 292 -5.44 -7.55 -0.96
C PRO A 292 -4.01 -7.20 -1.34
N TYR A 293 -3.41 -6.27 -0.59
CA TYR A 293 -2.01 -5.84 -0.73
C TYR A 293 -1.33 -5.84 0.64
N PHE A 294 -0.13 -6.39 0.72
CA PHE A 294 0.65 -6.55 1.96
C PHE A 294 2.03 -5.89 1.87
N GLU A 295 2.59 -5.80 0.66
CA GLU A 295 3.92 -5.29 0.34
C GLU A 295 3.85 -4.44 -0.93
#